data_8f90461932fc0d0ac599ec506d18dbaa
#
_entry.id   8f90461932fc0d0ac599ec506d18dbaa
#
_cell.length_a   1.000
_cell.length_b   1.000
_cell.length_c   1.000
_cell.angle_alpha   90.00
_cell.angle_beta   90.00
_cell.angle_gamma   90.00
#
_symmetry.space_group_name_H-M   'P 1'
#
loop_
_entity.id
_entity.type
_entity.pdbx_description
1 polymer ?
#
loop_
_entity_poly.entity_id
_entity_poly.type
_entity_poly.pdbx_seq_one_letter_code
_entity_poly.pdbx_strand_id
1 'polypeptide(L)'
;MRTPPDAEIAAPEFPPGLDWLNVALLRMQTELGRHAILIEFWDYARINSLRTQPYLKAWHERYGEHGLRVIGVHTPGYSFGRERENVERAVQRLGVPYAVALDPHFEVWQLYGNKGWPARYLFDRSGWLRLVHYGEGEYLETELAIQELLREIDPHLDLPEPLPALRPEDEPGVKMEPQTADIALPADRERLELVRDWLDGEDYIEAADAGAGARVKSFSAGEVWAVLSGAFEPGLYEMPDGIVEADDPGLRLHAFQFTPRL
;
A
#
# COMPACT_ATOMS: atom_id res chain seq x y z
N MET A 1 0.51 0.23 16.81
CA MET A 1 0.37 -0.26 18.20
C MET A 1 1.53 -1.20 18.50
N ARG A 2 2.37 -0.87 19.49
CA ARG A 2 3.42 -1.78 19.96
C ARG A 2 2.80 -2.95 20.73
N THR A 3 3.29 -4.16 20.46
CA THR A 3 2.93 -5.35 21.25
C THR A 3 3.80 -5.39 22.51
N PRO A 4 3.30 -5.92 23.65
CA PRO A 4 4.12 -6.14 24.81
C PRO A 4 5.34 -7.01 24.49
N PRO A 5 6.50 -6.79 25.13
CA PRO A 5 7.73 -7.56 24.87
C PRO A 5 7.60 -9.07 25.11
N ASP A 6 6.64 -9.46 25.95
CA ASP A 6 6.30 -10.84 26.31
C ASP A 6 5.18 -11.44 25.43
N ALA A 7 4.66 -10.70 24.43
CA ALA A 7 3.68 -11.23 23.50
C ALA A 7 4.33 -12.20 22.52
N GLU A 8 3.86 -13.43 22.48
CA GLU A 8 4.34 -14.50 21.61
C GLU A 8 3.44 -14.69 20.39
N ILE A 9 3.30 -13.63 19.56
CA ILE A 9 2.63 -13.71 18.27
C ILE A 9 3.69 -13.97 17.21
N ALA A 10 3.79 -15.20 16.73
CA ALA A 10 4.80 -15.60 15.76
C ALA A 10 4.46 -15.14 14.35
N ALA A 11 5.48 -14.77 13.59
CA ALA A 11 5.37 -14.51 12.16
C ALA A 11 4.97 -15.80 11.43
N PRO A 12 3.84 -15.80 10.69
CA PRO A 12 3.47 -16.94 9.87
C PRO A 12 4.47 -17.19 8.74
N GLU A 13 4.66 -18.47 8.33
CA GLU A 13 5.41 -18.79 7.12
C GLU A 13 4.57 -18.42 5.88
N PHE A 14 5.24 -18.01 4.81
CA PHE A 14 4.57 -17.74 3.55
C PHE A 14 4.04 -19.03 2.90
N PRO A 15 2.84 -19.01 2.26
CA PRO A 15 2.29 -20.15 1.56
C PRO A 15 3.24 -20.68 0.49
N PRO A 16 3.34 -22.01 0.31
CA PRO A 16 4.12 -22.58 -0.79
C PRO A 16 3.51 -22.21 -2.14
N GLY A 17 4.37 -21.91 -3.13
CA GLY A 17 3.91 -21.54 -4.47
C GLY A 17 3.53 -20.07 -4.64
N LEU A 18 3.73 -19.24 -3.62
CA LEU A 18 3.53 -17.80 -3.73
C LEU A 18 4.52 -17.21 -4.75
N ASP A 19 4.01 -16.39 -5.65
CA ASP A 19 4.81 -15.65 -6.62
C ASP A 19 5.52 -14.47 -5.99
N TRP A 20 6.74 -14.20 -6.45
CA TRP A 20 7.60 -13.13 -5.94
C TRP A 20 8.11 -12.24 -7.06
N LEU A 21 8.34 -10.96 -6.74
CA LEU A 21 9.10 -10.00 -7.55
C LEU A 21 10.34 -9.56 -6.77
N ASN A 22 11.38 -9.15 -7.49
CA ASN A 22 12.69 -8.73 -6.98
C ASN A 22 13.52 -9.82 -6.29
N VAL A 23 12.93 -10.98 -6.00
CA VAL A 23 13.62 -12.19 -5.48
C VAL A 23 13.02 -13.43 -6.12
N ALA A 24 13.79 -14.53 -6.16
CA ALA A 24 13.27 -15.78 -6.70
C ALA A 24 12.31 -16.49 -5.73
N LEU A 25 12.63 -16.44 -4.45
CA LEU A 25 11.84 -17.03 -3.37
C LEU A 25 12.31 -16.46 -2.03
N LEU A 26 11.37 -16.21 -1.14
CA LEU A 26 11.66 -15.88 0.26
C LEU A 26 10.84 -16.82 1.17
N ARG A 27 11.49 -17.30 2.22
CA ARG A 27 10.86 -18.11 3.27
C ARG A 27 11.10 -17.43 4.62
N MET A 28 10.08 -17.30 5.43
CA MET A 28 10.20 -16.70 6.76
C MET A 28 11.29 -17.41 7.58
N GLN A 29 11.32 -18.74 7.57
CA GLN A 29 12.32 -19.53 8.29
C GLN A 29 13.78 -19.21 7.91
N THR A 30 14.06 -18.73 6.70
CA THR A 30 15.42 -18.37 6.28
C THR A 30 15.84 -16.98 6.75
N GLU A 31 14.90 -16.14 7.06
CA GLU A 31 15.12 -14.78 7.58
C GLU A 31 15.25 -14.76 9.10
N LEU A 32 14.56 -15.68 9.79
CA LEU A 32 14.60 -15.78 11.25
C LEU A 32 16.04 -16.06 11.76
N GLY A 33 16.35 -15.49 12.91
CA GLY A 33 17.68 -15.56 13.54
C GLY A 33 18.69 -14.55 12.97
N ARG A 34 18.39 -13.92 11.81
CA ARG A 34 19.29 -13.02 11.08
C ARG A 34 18.78 -11.59 11.01
N HIS A 35 17.47 -11.41 10.75
CA HIS A 35 16.88 -10.14 10.42
C HIS A 35 15.72 -9.78 11.35
N ALA A 36 15.58 -8.49 11.65
CA ALA A 36 14.29 -7.91 11.97
C ALA A 36 13.49 -7.82 10.66
N ILE A 37 12.19 -8.14 10.70
CA ILE A 37 11.39 -8.30 9.48
C ILE A 37 10.23 -7.31 9.50
N LEU A 38 10.19 -6.42 8.52
CA LEU A 38 9.09 -5.50 8.29
C LEU A 38 8.26 -5.98 7.10
N ILE A 39 7.01 -6.33 7.34
CA ILE A 39 6.04 -6.72 6.31
C ILE A 39 5.06 -5.57 6.13
N GLU A 40 4.86 -5.15 4.88
CA GLU A 40 3.88 -4.14 4.50
C GLU A 40 2.88 -4.73 3.52
N PHE A 41 1.59 -4.78 3.93
CA PHE A 41 0.48 -5.03 3.02
C PHE A 41 0.14 -3.77 2.25
N TRP A 42 0.16 -3.83 0.93
CA TRP A 42 -0.03 -2.68 0.06
C TRP A 42 -0.72 -3.03 -1.25
N ASP A 43 -1.22 -2.00 -1.93
CA ASP A 43 -1.77 -2.10 -3.28
C ASP A 43 -1.34 -0.87 -4.07
N TYR A 44 -0.81 -1.07 -5.28
CA TYR A 44 -0.33 0.02 -6.14
C TYR A 44 -1.43 0.94 -6.67
N ALA A 45 -2.71 0.53 -6.55
CA ALA A 45 -3.88 1.32 -6.91
C ALA A 45 -4.59 1.96 -5.69
N ARG A 46 -3.89 2.04 -4.53
CA ARG A 46 -4.38 2.74 -3.34
C ARG A 46 -3.43 3.87 -2.96
N ILE A 47 -3.97 5.10 -2.97
CA ILE A 47 -3.16 6.29 -2.70
C ILE A 47 -2.47 6.22 -1.34
N ASN A 48 -3.14 5.72 -0.30
CA ASN A 48 -2.58 5.56 1.03
C ASN A 48 -1.37 4.62 1.04
N SER A 49 -1.40 3.54 0.25
CA SER A 49 -0.25 2.64 0.07
C SER A 49 0.90 3.35 -0.64
N LEU A 50 0.62 4.13 -1.70
CA LEU A 50 1.67 4.85 -2.42
C LEU A 50 2.33 5.94 -1.57
N ARG A 51 1.57 6.58 -0.69
CA ARG A 51 2.07 7.60 0.24
C ARG A 51 3.01 7.02 1.31
N THR A 52 2.91 5.71 1.60
CA THR A 52 3.80 5.01 2.54
C THR A 52 5.11 4.54 1.87
N GLN A 53 5.10 4.28 0.56
CA GLN A 53 6.24 3.72 -0.18
C GLN A 53 7.58 4.47 0.00
N PRO A 54 7.64 5.81 0.04
CA PRO A 54 8.90 6.52 0.25
C PRO A 54 9.62 6.12 1.55
N TYR A 55 8.87 5.91 2.64
CA TYR A 55 9.42 5.47 3.92
C TYR A 55 9.97 4.04 3.85
N LEU A 56 9.21 3.11 3.27
CA LEU A 56 9.64 1.72 3.13
C LEU A 56 10.92 1.59 2.30
N LYS A 57 11.02 2.34 1.20
CA LYS A 57 12.22 2.38 0.37
C LYS A 57 13.41 2.93 1.14
N ALA A 58 13.21 4.03 1.86
CA ALA A 58 14.25 4.64 2.67
C ALA A 58 14.71 3.71 3.80
N TRP A 59 13.80 3.03 4.49
CA TRP A 59 14.17 2.07 5.54
C TRP A 59 14.89 0.84 4.96
N HIS A 60 14.47 0.35 3.80
CA HIS A 60 15.17 -0.73 3.11
C HIS A 60 16.61 -0.34 2.77
N GLU A 61 16.83 0.85 2.22
CA GLU A 61 18.14 1.37 1.85
C GLU A 61 19.03 1.62 3.08
N ARG A 62 18.47 2.26 4.12
CA ARG A 62 19.21 2.66 5.32
C ARG A 62 19.59 1.50 6.24
N TYR A 63 18.72 0.50 6.33
CA TYR A 63 18.81 -0.54 7.36
C TYR A 63 18.97 -1.95 6.81
N GLY A 64 18.90 -2.16 5.50
CA GLY A 64 19.00 -3.49 4.90
C GLY A 64 20.33 -4.18 5.23
N GLU A 65 21.46 -3.47 5.16
CA GLU A 65 22.78 -3.99 5.52
C GLU A 65 22.98 -4.13 7.04
N HIS A 66 22.15 -3.48 7.84
CA HIS A 66 22.17 -3.56 9.31
C HIS A 66 21.26 -4.64 9.88
N GLY A 67 20.60 -5.44 9.02
CA GLY A 67 19.79 -6.57 9.46
C GLY A 67 18.28 -6.33 9.43
N LEU A 68 17.78 -5.29 8.71
CA LEU A 68 16.36 -5.17 8.39
C LEU A 68 16.03 -5.88 7.09
N ARG A 69 14.99 -6.72 7.10
CA ARG A 69 14.36 -7.26 5.90
C ARG A 69 13.00 -6.62 5.67
N VAL A 70 12.86 -5.81 4.61
CA VAL A 70 11.58 -5.26 4.17
C VAL A 70 10.95 -6.20 3.15
N ILE A 71 9.67 -6.51 3.32
CA ILE A 71 8.87 -7.38 2.45
C ILE A 71 7.54 -6.68 2.19
N GLY A 72 7.25 -6.38 0.91
CA GLY A 72 5.93 -5.95 0.50
C GLY A 72 5.04 -7.16 0.21
N VAL A 73 3.81 -7.16 0.68
CA VAL A 73 2.77 -8.11 0.28
C VAL A 73 1.75 -7.33 -0.53
N HIS A 74 1.79 -7.52 -1.86
CA HIS A 74 0.81 -6.91 -2.73
C HIS A 74 -0.46 -7.74 -2.73
N THR A 75 -1.51 -7.23 -2.09
CA THR A 75 -2.85 -7.81 -2.06
C THR A 75 -3.80 -6.86 -2.81
N PRO A 76 -4.43 -7.30 -3.91
CA PRO A 76 -5.15 -6.41 -4.81
C PRO A 76 -6.48 -5.91 -4.23
N GLY A 77 -6.72 -4.61 -4.26
CA GLY A 77 -8.01 -4.01 -3.96
C GLY A 77 -8.96 -3.98 -5.16
N TYR A 78 -8.42 -4.23 -6.37
CA TYR A 78 -9.16 -4.20 -7.63
C TYR A 78 -8.81 -5.40 -8.50
N SER A 79 -9.74 -5.83 -9.38
CA SER A 79 -9.62 -7.04 -10.19
C SER A 79 -8.35 -7.06 -11.04
N PHE A 80 -7.95 -5.95 -11.65
CA PHE A 80 -6.74 -5.85 -12.48
C PHE A 80 -5.44 -6.06 -11.70
N GLY A 81 -5.44 -5.84 -10.39
CA GLY A 81 -4.29 -6.06 -9.52
C GLY A 81 -4.01 -7.53 -9.22
N ARG A 82 -4.90 -8.46 -9.65
CA ARG A 82 -4.67 -9.91 -9.56
C ARG A 82 -3.68 -10.40 -10.62
N GLU A 83 -3.54 -9.65 -11.71
CA GLU A 83 -2.66 -10.00 -12.82
C GLU A 83 -1.21 -9.67 -12.48
N ARG A 84 -0.33 -10.70 -12.50
CA ARG A 84 1.11 -10.58 -12.19
C ARG A 84 1.78 -9.47 -13.00
N GLU A 85 1.51 -9.40 -14.30
CA GLU A 85 2.13 -8.45 -15.22
C GLU A 85 1.80 -6.99 -14.86
N ASN A 86 0.59 -6.73 -14.36
CA ASN A 86 0.19 -5.39 -13.92
C ASN A 86 0.97 -4.98 -12.66
N VAL A 87 1.11 -5.91 -11.70
CA VAL A 87 1.88 -5.66 -10.47
C VAL A 87 3.36 -5.48 -10.79
N GLU A 88 3.93 -6.29 -11.67
CA GLU A 88 5.33 -6.21 -12.08
C GLU A 88 5.64 -4.84 -12.71
N ARG A 89 4.80 -4.38 -13.65
CA ARG A 89 4.95 -3.04 -14.23
C ARG A 89 4.83 -1.93 -13.19
N ALA A 90 3.89 -2.07 -12.25
CA ALA A 90 3.73 -1.11 -11.16
C ALA A 90 4.95 -1.07 -10.23
N VAL A 91 5.48 -2.23 -9.84
CA VAL A 91 6.70 -2.36 -9.01
C VAL A 91 7.89 -1.69 -9.70
N GLN A 92 8.07 -1.91 -11.02
CA GLN A 92 9.13 -1.28 -11.81
C GLN A 92 8.94 0.24 -11.91
N ARG A 93 7.73 0.70 -12.26
CA ARG A 93 7.40 2.13 -12.38
C ARG A 93 7.60 2.88 -11.05
N LEU A 94 7.20 2.27 -9.94
CA LEU A 94 7.34 2.83 -8.61
C LEU A 94 8.76 2.69 -8.04
N GLY A 95 9.65 1.92 -8.69
CA GLY A 95 11.01 1.69 -8.24
C GLY A 95 11.06 1.03 -6.86
N VAL A 96 10.24 0.00 -6.63
CA VAL A 96 10.22 -0.76 -5.36
C VAL A 96 11.43 -1.70 -5.33
N PRO A 97 12.40 -1.53 -4.38
CA PRO A 97 13.67 -2.26 -4.43
C PRO A 97 13.65 -3.57 -3.63
N TYR A 98 12.72 -3.74 -2.71
CA TYR A 98 12.64 -4.88 -1.80
C TYR A 98 11.78 -6.02 -2.36
N ALA A 99 11.83 -7.19 -1.71
CA ALA A 99 11.03 -8.37 -2.08
C ALA A 99 9.53 -8.06 -2.03
N VAL A 100 8.80 -8.46 -3.07
CA VAL A 100 7.34 -8.32 -3.13
C VAL A 100 6.70 -9.69 -3.35
N ALA A 101 5.89 -10.12 -2.38
CA ALA A 101 5.00 -11.27 -2.48
C ALA A 101 3.71 -10.87 -3.21
N LEU A 102 3.24 -11.68 -4.14
CA LEU A 102 1.97 -11.49 -4.82
C LEU A 102 0.89 -12.31 -4.13
N ASP A 103 -0.13 -11.65 -3.60
CA ASP A 103 -1.22 -12.28 -2.84
C ASP A 103 -2.60 -12.09 -3.52
N PRO A 104 -2.76 -12.54 -4.80
CA PRO A 104 -3.97 -12.31 -5.60
C PRO A 104 -5.23 -12.96 -5.01
N HIS A 105 -5.07 -13.94 -4.12
CA HIS A 105 -6.14 -14.70 -3.49
C HIS A 105 -6.33 -14.41 -2.00
N PHE A 106 -5.63 -13.39 -1.46
CA PHE A 106 -5.73 -13.00 -0.05
C PHE A 106 -5.28 -14.10 0.93
N GLU A 107 -4.43 -15.04 0.52
CA GLU A 107 -3.95 -16.13 1.39
C GLU A 107 -3.03 -15.59 2.50
N VAL A 108 -2.05 -14.76 2.13
CA VAL A 108 -1.16 -14.10 3.09
C VAL A 108 -1.92 -13.11 3.95
N TRP A 109 -2.84 -12.36 3.34
CA TRP A 109 -3.73 -11.43 4.04
C TRP A 109 -4.50 -12.11 5.18
N GLN A 110 -5.14 -13.25 4.88
CA GLN A 110 -5.91 -14.02 5.87
C GLN A 110 -5.00 -14.62 6.94
N LEU A 111 -3.85 -15.14 6.54
CA LEU A 111 -2.87 -15.75 7.43
C LEU A 111 -2.37 -14.77 8.49
N TYR A 112 -2.15 -13.51 8.11
CA TYR A 112 -1.72 -12.43 9.01
C TYR A 112 -2.90 -11.74 9.73
N GLY A 113 -4.14 -12.13 9.42
CA GLY A 113 -5.34 -11.47 9.96
C GLY A 113 -5.40 -9.98 9.60
N ASN A 114 -4.88 -9.62 8.41
CA ASN A 114 -4.81 -8.23 7.98
C ASN A 114 -6.21 -7.61 7.80
N LYS A 115 -6.33 -6.29 7.97
CA LYS A 115 -7.63 -5.59 8.00
C LYS A 115 -7.73 -4.40 7.05
N GLY A 116 -6.62 -4.01 6.39
CA GLY A 116 -6.64 -2.82 5.53
C GLY A 116 -5.31 -2.55 4.85
N TRP A 117 -5.29 -1.54 4.01
CA TRP A 117 -4.13 -1.00 3.32
C TRP A 117 -3.90 0.47 3.68
N PRO A 118 -2.65 0.89 3.82
CA PRO A 118 -1.48 0.06 4.09
C PRO A 118 -1.55 -0.56 5.48
N ALA A 119 -0.77 -1.63 5.73
CA ALA A 119 -0.63 -2.20 7.07
C ALA A 119 0.77 -2.77 7.28
N ARG A 120 1.41 -2.38 8.38
CA ARG A 120 2.78 -2.77 8.73
C ARG A 120 2.82 -3.70 9.91
N TYR A 121 3.64 -4.75 9.79
CA TYR A 121 3.92 -5.72 10.84
C TYR A 121 5.42 -5.81 10.99
N LEU A 122 5.95 -5.47 12.17
CA LEU A 122 7.37 -5.55 12.49
C LEU A 122 7.62 -6.70 13.46
N PHE A 123 8.46 -7.63 13.04
CA PHE A 123 8.88 -8.79 13.82
C PHE A 123 10.35 -8.67 14.21
N ASP A 124 10.69 -9.14 15.40
CA ASP A 124 12.09 -9.30 15.80
C ASP A 124 12.76 -10.46 15.07
N ARG A 125 14.08 -10.64 15.28
CA ARG A 125 14.84 -11.73 14.66
C ARG A 125 14.38 -13.14 15.06
N SER A 126 13.67 -13.27 16.17
CA SER A 126 13.08 -14.55 16.63
C SER A 126 11.71 -14.81 15.99
N GLY A 127 11.18 -13.84 15.25
CA GLY A 127 9.89 -13.90 14.58
C GLY A 127 8.71 -13.49 15.46
N TRP A 128 8.94 -12.83 16.60
CA TRP A 128 7.86 -12.34 17.44
C TRP A 128 7.41 -10.94 16.99
N LEU A 129 6.09 -10.74 16.92
CA LEU A 129 5.50 -9.46 16.55
C LEU A 129 5.81 -8.40 17.61
N ARG A 130 6.38 -7.27 17.18
CA ARG A 130 6.75 -6.13 18.04
C ARG A 130 5.92 -4.88 17.78
N LEU A 131 5.48 -4.69 16.53
CA LEU A 131 4.63 -3.56 16.18
C LEU A 131 3.65 -3.97 15.08
N VAL A 132 2.42 -3.48 15.18
CA VAL A 132 1.46 -3.48 14.07
C VAL A 132 0.87 -2.08 13.93
N HIS A 133 0.77 -1.60 12.69
CA HIS A 133 0.16 -0.33 12.36
C HIS A 133 -0.73 -0.48 11.12
N TYR A 134 -1.93 0.07 11.19
CA TYR A 134 -2.90 0.11 10.09
C TYR A 134 -3.05 1.53 9.59
N GLY A 135 -3.00 1.73 8.29
CA GLY A 135 -3.09 3.03 7.65
C GLY A 135 -1.75 3.75 7.52
N GLU A 136 -1.82 5.01 7.11
CA GLU A 136 -0.68 5.92 7.03
C GLU A 136 -0.25 6.41 8.43
N GLY A 137 0.93 7.07 8.51
CA GLY A 137 1.41 7.70 9.73
C GLY A 137 2.25 6.79 10.63
N GLU A 138 2.54 7.26 11.85
CA GLU A 138 3.44 6.62 12.83
C GLU A 138 4.79 6.19 12.23
N TYR A 139 5.32 6.98 11.29
CA TYR A 139 6.58 6.64 10.59
C TYR A 139 7.78 6.73 11.52
N LEU A 140 7.86 7.80 12.34
CA LEU A 140 8.93 7.96 13.33
C LEU A 140 8.90 6.81 14.36
N GLU A 141 7.73 6.48 14.88
CA GLU A 141 7.55 5.39 15.85
C GLU A 141 7.94 4.04 15.25
N THR A 142 7.62 3.83 13.97
CA THR A 142 8.02 2.62 13.25
C THR A 142 9.54 2.55 13.08
N GLU A 143 10.18 3.66 12.68
CA GLU A 143 11.64 3.71 12.48
C GLU A 143 12.40 3.52 13.79
N LEU A 144 11.93 4.14 14.87
CA LEU A 144 12.51 3.94 16.20
C LEU A 144 12.41 2.48 16.66
N ALA A 145 11.26 1.83 16.38
CA ALA A 145 11.10 0.40 16.67
C ALA A 145 12.04 -0.47 15.83
N ILE A 146 12.24 -0.15 14.54
CA ILE A 146 13.24 -0.82 13.68
C ILE A 146 14.62 -0.68 14.30
N GLN A 147 15.05 0.53 14.65
CA GLN A 147 16.37 0.79 15.23
C GLN A 147 16.57 0.06 16.58
N GLU A 148 15.52 -0.03 17.41
CA GLU A 148 15.55 -0.79 18.66
C GLU A 148 15.86 -2.27 18.41
N LEU A 149 15.13 -2.91 17.46
CA LEU A 149 15.36 -4.31 17.10
C LEU A 149 16.71 -4.56 16.46
N LEU A 150 17.23 -3.63 15.68
CA LEU A 150 18.57 -3.74 15.10
C LEU A 150 19.67 -3.69 16.17
N ARG A 151 19.52 -2.84 17.20
CA ARG A 151 20.43 -2.80 18.36
C ARG A 151 20.33 -4.04 19.24
N GLU A 152 19.20 -4.74 19.26
CA GLU A 152 19.08 -6.07 19.90
C GLU A 152 19.90 -7.14 19.15
N ILE A 153 20.06 -7.00 17.82
CA ILE A 153 20.88 -7.89 16.99
C ILE A 153 22.37 -7.58 17.23
N ASP A 154 22.75 -6.31 17.11
CA ASP A 154 24.11 -5.82 17.37
C ASP A 154 24.07 -4.49 18.15
N PRO A 155 24.37 -4.51 19.46
CA PRO A 155 24.36 -3.31 20.30
C PRO A 155 25.38 -2.22 19.92
N HIS A 156 26.32 -2.53 19.04
CA HIS A 156 27.37 -1.60 18.60
C HIS A 156 27.09 -0.93 17.26
N LEU A 157 25.90 -1.15 16.68
CA LEU A 157 25.50 -0.51 15.43
C LEU A 157 25.44 1.02 15.59
N ASP A 158 26.18 1.70 14.73
CA ASP A 158 26.05 3.14 14.53
C ASP A 158 24.95 3.37 13.47
N LEU A 159 23.73 3.63 13.94
CA LEU A 159 22.60 3.83 13.07
C LEU A 159 22.38 5.33 12.81
N PRO A 160 21.93 5.70 11.61
CA PRO A 160 21.67 7.09 11.28
C PRO A 160 20.53 7.66 12.13
N GLU A 161 20.44 8.98 12.26
CA GLU A 161 19.29 9.64 12.85
C GLU A 161 18.01 9.21 12.07
N PRO A 162 16.86 9.09 12.75
CA PRO A 162 15.60 8.80 12.08
C PRO A 162 15.30 9.80 10.96
N LEU A 163 14.54 9.37 9.95
CA LEU A 163 14.09 10.23 8.87
C LEU A 163 13.24 11.40 9.44
N PRO A 164 13.43 12.61 8.94
CA PRO A 164 12.43 13.64 9.13
C PRO A 164 11.13 13.24 8.43
N ALA A 165 10.03 13.87 8.78
CA ALA A 165 8.80 13.72 8.02
C ALA A 165 9.06 14.05 6.55
N LEU A 166 8.67 13.14 5.65
CA LEU A 166 8.89 13.30 4.21
C LEU A 166 7.83 14.21 3.58
N ARG A 167 6.72 14.44 4.28
CA ARG A 167 5.64 15.34 3.90
C ARG A 167 5.20 16.15 5.12
N PRO A 168 4.66 17.37 4.93
CA PRO A 168 4.16 18.17 6.04
C PRO A 168 3.08 17.46 6.88
N GLU A 169 2.24 16.63 6.22
CA GLU A 169 1.19 15.85 6.86
C GLU A 169 1.72 14.77 7.80
N ASP A 170 2.96 14.34 7.61
CA ASP A 170 3.60 13.29 8.41
C ASP A 170 4.28 13.84 9.67
N GLU A 171 4.33 15.17 9.84
CA GLU A 171 4.92 15.78 11.03
C GLU A 171 4.14 15.40 12.30
N PRO A 172 4.84 15.09 13.40
CA PRO A 172 4.18 14.73 14.65
C PRO A 172 3.21 15.80 15.16
N GLY A 173 1.97 15.40 15.45
CA GLY A 173 0.95 16.28 16.02
C GLY A 173 0.19 17.14 15.02
N VAL A 174 0.45 17.00 13.72
CA VAL A 174 -0.34 17.63 12.65
C VAL A 174 -1.77 17.10 12.68
N LYS A 175 -2.73 18.01 12.59
CA LYS A 175 -4.15 17.68 12.51
C LYS A 175 -4.61 17.83 11.07
N MET A 176 -5.13 16.74 10.55
CA MET A 176 -5.71 16.70 9.21
C MET A 176 -7.20 17.02 9.26
N GLU A 177 -7.69 17.75 8.25
CA GLU A 177 -9.12 17.93 8.06
C GLU A 177 -9.75 16.61 7.54
N PRO A 178 -10.99 16.28 7.96
CA PRO A 178 -11.70 15.11 7.45
C PRO A 178 -11.85 15.19 5.93
N GLN A 179 -11.51 14.10 5.26
CA GLN A 179 -11.68 13.96 3.82
C GLN A 179 -12.98 13.25 3.47
N THR A 180 -13.42 13.43 2.22
CA THR A 180 -14.49 12.63 1.64
C THR A 180 -14.10 11.16 1.65
N ALA A 181 -15.01 10.28 2.03
CA ALA A 181 -14.81 8.83 1.92
C ALA A 181 -14.69 8.43 0.44
N ASP A 182 -13.82 7.45 0.16
CA ASP A 182 -13.64 6.92 -1.18
C ASP A 182 -14.97 6.56 -1.84
N ILE A 183 -15.00 6.67 -3.17
CA ILE A 183 -16.14 6.27 -4.01
C ILE A 183 -15.76 4.97 -4.67
N ALA A 184 -16.37 3.86 -4.28
CA ALA A 184 -16.14 2.54 -4.87
C ALA A 184 -17.21 2.22 -5.91
N LEU A 185 -16.83 1.83 -7.12
CA LEU A 185 -17.75 1.57 -8.20
C LEU A 185 -17.94 0.06 -8.44
N PRO A 186 -19.14 -0.35 -8.89
CA PRO A 186 -20.30 0.48 -9.21
C PRO A 186 -21.17 0.89 -8.00
N ALA A 187 -20.83 0.45 -6.78
CA ALA A 187 -21.70 0.57 -5.59
C ALA A 187 -22.09 2.02 -5.25
N ASP A 188 -21.14 2.97 -5.37
CA ASP A 188 -21.35 4.39 -5.03
C ASP A 188 -21.65 5.27 -6.28
N ARG A 189 -22.17 4.66 -7.35
CA ARG A 189 -22.41 5.34 -8.63
C ARG A 189 -23.29 6.59 -8.50
N GLU A 190 -24.21 6.63 -7.54
CA GLU A 190 -25.10 7.76 -7.28
C GLU A 190 -24.35 9.02 -6.80
N ARG A 191 -23.12 8.89 -6.33
CA ARG A 191 -22.26 10.02 -5.94
C ARG A 191 -21.62 10.72 -7.13
N LEU A 192 -21.80 10.19 -8.35
CA LEU A 192 -21.25 10.73 -9.59
C LEU A 192 -22.35 11.39 -10.44
N GLU A 193 -21.98 12.45 -11.17
CA GLU A 193 -22.69 12.93 -12.34
C GLU A 193 -22.06 12.23 -13.55
N LEU A 194 -22.87 11.46 -14.28
CA LEU A 194 -22.43 10.70 -15.44
C LEU A 194 -22.96 11.35 -16.73
N VAL A 195 -22.08 11.49 -17.71
CA VAL A 195 -22.38 11.96 -19.06
C VAL A 195 -22.20 10.78 -20.00
N ARG A 196 -23.18 10.54 -20.87
CA ARG A 196 -23.29 9.36 -21.74
C ARG A 196 -23.42 8.04 -20.97
N ASP A 197 -23.31 6.91 -21.67
CA ASP A 197 -23.56 5.61 -21.09
C ASP A 197 -22.31 5.00 -20.48
N TRP A 198 -22.51 4.46 -19.27
CA TRP A 198 -21.52 3.70 -18.50
C TRP A 198 -22.14 2.35 -18.13
N LEU A 199 -21.42 1.27 -18.42
CA LEU A 199 -21.82 -0.10 -18.12
C LEU A 199 -21.20 -0.55 -16.79
N ASP A 200 -22.01 -1.19 -15.95
CA ASP A 200 -21.52 -1.72 -14.67
C ASP A 200 -20.75 -3.02 -14.87
N GLY A 201 -19.55 -3.10 -14.30
CA GLY A 201 -18.70 -4.28 -14.20
C GLY A 201 -18.65 -4.86 -12.80
N GLU A 202 -17.68 -5.73 -12.52
CA GLU A 202 -17.51 -6.37 -11.21
C GLU A 202 -17.14 -5.34 -10.12
N ASP A 203 -16.10 -4.53 -10.39
CA ASP A 203 -15.53 -3.52 -9.49
C ASP A 203 -15.22 -2.21 -10.21
N TYR A 204 -15.95 -1.90 -11.29
CA TYR A 204 -15.80 -0.71 -12.12
C TYR A 204 -17.09 -0.32 -12.83
N ILE A 205 -17.10 0.88 -13.41
CA ILE A 205 -17.98 1.25 -14.51
C ILE A 205 -17.13 1.47 -15.77
N GLU A 206 -17.64 1.04 -16.93
CA GLU A 206 -16.93 1.12 -18.22
C GLU A 206 -17.62 2.09 -19.15
N ALA A 207 -16.85 2.99 -19.75
CA ALA A 207 -17.36 3.93 -20.76
C ALA A 207 -17.80 3.18 -22.01
N ALA A 208 -19.07 3.28 -22.36
CA ALA A 208 -19.63 2.66 -23.56
C ALA A 208 -19.27 3.42 -24.83
N ASP A 209 -19.07 4.74 -24.73
CA ASP A 209 -18.85 5.66 -25.83
C ASP A 209 -17.69 6.61 -25.58
N ALA A 210 -17.05 7.06 -26.64
CA ALA A 210 -16.10 8.17 -26.59
C ALA A 210 -16.78 9.46 -26.09
N GLY A 211 -16.10 10.21 -25.22
CA GLY A 211 -16.64 11.41 -24.56
C GLY A 211 -17.62 11.10 -23.42
N ALA A 212 -17.62 9.85 -22.91
CA ALA A 212 -18.28 9.54 -21.64
C ALA A 212 -17.54 10.23 -20.49
N GLY A 213 -18.29 10.87 -19.59
CA GLY A 213 -17.73 11.62 -18.46
C GLY A 213 -18.28 11.14 -17.13
N ALA A 214 -17.43 11.17 -16.10
CA ALA A 214 -17.79 10.91 -14.72
C ALA A 214 -17.23 12.03 -13.83
N ARG A 215 -18.09 12.71 -13.09
CA ARG A 215 -17.71 13.80 -12.17
C ARG A 215 -18.20 13.49 -10.77
N VAL A 216 -17.34 13.68 -9.77
CA VAL A 216 -17.73 13.63 -8.37
C VAL A 216 -18.63 14.81 -8.04
N LYS A 217 -19.86 14.57 -7.52
CA LYS A 217 -20.86 15.61 -7.23
C LYS A 217 -20.37 16.63 -6.21
N SER A 218 -19.70 16.19 -5.16
CA SER A 218 -19.11 17.04 -4.13
C SER A 218 -18.04 16.29 -3.35
N PHE A 219 -16.96 16.98 -3.00
CA PHE A 219 -15.90 16.42 -2.16
C PHE A 219 -15.18 17.50 -1.36
N SER A 220 -14.51 17.05 -0.29
CA SER A 220 -13.51 17.81 0.46
C SER A 220 -12.27 16.92 0.58
N ALA A 221 -11.16 17.34 0.00
CA ALA A 221 -9.93 16.58 -0.03
C ALA A 221 -8.70 17.48 -0.24
N GLY A 222 -7.52 16.98 0.11
CA GLY A 222 -6.24 17.54 -0.31
C GLY A 222 -6.00 17.25 -1.78
N GLU A 223 -6.04 15.96 -2.14
CA GLU A 223 -5.90 15.48 -3.52
C GLU A 223 -7.05 14.54 -3.88
N VAL A 224 -7.36 14.44 -5.16
CA VAL A 224 -8.35 13.51 -5.72
C VAL A 224 -7.67 12.63 -6.75
N TRP A 225 -7.87 11.34 -6.62
CA TRP A 225 -7.28 10.32 -7.47
C TRP A 225 -8.35 9.41 -8.05
N ALA A 226 -8.25 9.09 -9.34
CA ALA A 226 -9.08 8.07 -9.98
C ALA A 226 -8.30 6.77 -10.16
N VAL A 227 -8.95 5.66 -9.91
CA VAL A 227 -8.43 4.32 -10.21
C VAL A 227 -8.96 3.90 -11.57
N LEU A 228 -8.07 3.80 -12.56
CA LEU A 228 -8.41 3.54 -13.95
C LEU A 228 -7.80 2.24 -14.46
N SER A 229 -8.45 1.64 -15.46
CA SER A 229 -7.94 0.52 -16.26
C SER A 229 -8.64 0.45 -17.63
N GLY A 230 -8.52 -0.67 -18.33
CA GLY A 230 -9.13 -0.89 -19.64
C GLY A 230 -8.33 -0.21 -20.73
N ALA A 231 -8.81 0.89 -21.29
CA ALA A 231 -8.09 1.68 -22.29
C ALA A 231 -6.83 2.40 -21.73
N PHE A 232 -6.61 2.33 -20.41
CA PHE A 232 -5.47 2.92 -19.72
C PHE A 232 -4.59 1.85 -19.06
N GLU A 233 -3.31 2.17 -18.82
CA GLU A 233 -2.46 1.38 -17.93
C GLU A 233 -3.11 1.33 -16.54
N PRO A 234 -3.33 0.14 -15.95
CA PRO A 234 -4.01 0.05 -14.65
C PRO A 234 -3.26 0.78 -13.54
N GLY A 235 -3.97 1.64 -12.79
CA GLY A 235 -3.36 2.39 -11.70
C GLY A 235 -4.15 3.60 -11.21
N LEU A 236 -3.43 4.46 -10.48
CA LEU A 236 -3.91 5.73 -9.93
C LEU A 236 -3.51 6.89 -10.82
N TYR A 237 -4.46 7.80 -11.02
CA TYR A 237 -4.30 9.02 -11.81
C TYR A 237 -4.85 10.21 -11.01
N GLU A 238 -4.05 11.26 -10.90
CA GLU A 238 -4.48 12.48 -10.20
C GLU A 238 -5.54 13.21 -11.02
N MET A 239 -6.66 13.54 -10.37
CA MET A 239 -7.84 14.19 -10.96
C MET A 239 -8.30 15.35 -10.07
N PRO A 240 -7.58 16.50 -10.08
CA PRO A 240 -7.82 17.59 -9.12
C PRO A 240 -9.26 18.11 -9.10
N ASP A 241 -9.92 18.07 -10.25
CA ASP A 241 -11.31 18.51 -10.41
C ASP A 241 -12.34 17.41 -10.14
N GLY A 242 -11.89 16.19 -9.81
CA GLY A 242 -12.76 15.03 -9.63
C GLY A 242 -13.51 14.62 -10.89
N ILE A 243 -12.88 14.81 -12.07
CA ILE A 243 -13.48 14.54 -13.39
C ILE A 243 -12.63 13.53 -14.14
N VAL A 244 -13.30 12.52 -14.69
CA VAL A 244 -12.72 11.56 -15.65
C VAL A 244 -13.50 11.67 -16.94
N GLU A 245 -12.80 11.82 -18.07
CA GLU A 245 -13.35 11.82 -19.41
C GLU A 245 -12.70 10.70 -20.23
N ALA A 246 -13.52 9.94 -20.94
CA ALA A 246 -13.07 8.85 -21.80
C ALA A 246 -12.94 9.35 -23.24
N ASP A 247 -11.73 9.43 -23.77
CA ASP A 247 -11.49 9.76 -25.18
C ASP A 247 -12.03 8.66 -26.11
N ASP A 248 -11.91 7.41 -25.65
CA ASP A 248 -12.34 6.20 -26.36
C ASP A 248 -13.20 5.32 -25.46
N PRO A 249 -14.09 4.44 -26.03
CA PRO A 249 -14.81 3.45 -25.23
C PRO A 249 -13.86 2.44 -24.59
N GLY A 250 -14.31 1.79 -23.51
CA GLY A 250 -13.53 0.78 -22.79
C GLY A 250 -12.63 1.31 -21.67
N LEU A 251 -12.66 2.63 -21.39
CA LEU A 251 -12.08 3.15 -20.14
C LEU A 251 -12.89 2.59 -18.96
N ARG A 252 -12.20 2.03 -17.97
CA ARG A 252 -12.78 1.52 -16.73
C ARG A 252 -12.41 2.42 -15.58
N LEU A 253 -13.41 2.93 -14.88
CA LEU A 253 -13.28 3.69 -13.65
C LEU A 253 -13.71 2.81 -12.47
N HIS A 254 -12.78 2.54 -11.55
CA HIS A 254 -13.01 1.66 -10.40
C HIS A 254 -13.35 2.45 -9.14
N ALA A 255 -12.70 3.58 -8.93
CA ALA A 255 -12.88 4.39 -7.73
C ALA A 255 -12.43 5.83 -7.93
N PHE A 256 -12.93 6.71 -7.04
CA PHE A 256 -12.21 7.93 -6.66
C PHE A 256 -11.72 7.79 -5.24
N GLN A 257 -10.46 8.14 -5.02
CA GLN A 257 -9.80 8.15 -3.71
C GLN A 257 -9.40 9.58 -3.36
N PHE A 258 -9.42 9.87 -2.07
CA PHE A 258 -9.21 11.21 -1.57
C PHE A 258 -8.15 11.20 -0.48
N THR A 259 -7.26 12.21 -0.49
CA THR A 259 -6.33 12.41 0.61
C THR A 259 -6.85 13.50 1.55
N PRO A 260 -6.50 13.44 2.85
CA PRO A 260 -6.79 14.53 3.75
C PRO A 260 -5.97 15.78 3.37
N ARG A 261 -6.36 16.93 3.88
CA ARG A 261 -5.61 18.19 3.77
C ARG A 261 -5.26 18.73 5.15
N LEU A 262 -4.25 19.58 5.17
CA LEU A 262 -3.81 20.33 6.35
C LEU A 262 -4.81 21.40 6.72
#